data_3786e9e5e636e83feb92f820a7b17eaa
#
_entry.id   3786e9e5e636e83feb92f820a7b17eaa
#
_cell.length_a   1.000
_cell.length_b   1.000
_cell.length_c   1.000
_cell.angle_alpha   90.00
_cell.angle_beta   90.00
_cell.angle_gamma   90.00
#
_symmetry.space_group_name_H-M   'P 1'
#
loop_
_entity.id
_entity.type
_entity.pdbx_description
1 polymer ?
#
loop_
_entity_poly.entity_id
_entity_poly.type
_entity_poly.pdbx_seq_one_letter_code
_entity_poly.pdbx_strand_id
1 'polypeptide(L)'
;MEHMQIRMAMIDDLDAITSVEADCFPPAEAATKEEFARRIKAYGTHFWLLCEKGYEGEKLIAFVDGMVTDKKDLTDEMYEKAELHEEGGAWQMIFGVSTLPAYRRNGYAEKLIRYVINDARAQDRTGIVLTCKEPLIHYYEKFGFQKEGISESVHGGATWYQMRLTF
;
A
#
# COMPACT_ATOMS: atom_id res chain seq x y z
N MET A 1 -3.98 -13.40 -22.97
CA MET A 1 -2.76 -12.61 -22.71
C MET A 1 -3.09 -11.48 -21.75
N GLU A 2 -2.33 -11.40 -20.69
CA GLU A 2 -2.54 -10.34 -19.70
C GLU A 2 -1.98 -9.02 -20.22
N HIS A 3 -2.82 -7.99 -20.22
CA HIS A 3 -2.42 -6.64 -20.56
C HIS A 3 -2.25 -5.80 -19.28
N MET A 4 -1.55 -6.39 -18.30
CA MET A 4 -1.33 -5.73 -17.01
C MET A 4 -0.06 -4.89 -17.04
N GLN A 5 -0.13 -3.72 -16.42
CA GLN A 5 1.00 -2.80 -16.28
C GLN A 5 1.06 -2.26 -14.87
N ILE A 6 2.26 -2.20 -14.31
CA ILE A 6 2.51 -1.54 -13.03
C ILE A 6 3.12 -0.17 -13.33
N ARG A 7 2.55 0.87 -12.73
CA ARG A 7 3.06 2.24 -12.85
C ARG A 7 2.80 3.02 -11.57
N MET A 8 3.40 4.20 -11.47
CA MET A 8 3.19 5.09 -10.34
C MET A 8 1.92 5.91 -10.50
N ALA A 9 1.32 6.30 -9.38
CA ALA A 9 0.10 7.10 -9.36
C ALA A 9 0.35 8.53 -9.80
N MET A 10 -0.64 9.10 -10.48
CA MET A 10 -0.72 10.51 -10.80
C MET A 10 -2.04 11.06 -10.29
N ILE A 11 -2.16 12.38 -10.21
CA ILE A 11 -3.37 12.99 -9.66
C ILE A 11 -4.64 12.61 -10.46
N ASP A 12 -4.50 12.31 -11.73
CA ASP A 12 -5.63 11.87 -12.57
C ASP A 12 -6.17 10.50 -12.14
N ASP A 13 -5.43 9.75 -11.33
CA ASP A 13 -5.85 8.44 -10.83
C ASP A 13 -6.70 8.53 -9.56
N LEU A 14 -6.87 9.73 -9.01
CA LEU A 14 -7.45 9.94 -7.70
C LEU A 14 -8.84 9.32 -7.54
N ASP A 15 -9.72 9.52 -8.51
CA ASP A 15 -11.09 8.99 -8.44
C ASP A 15 -11.10 7.46 -8.48
N ALA A 16 -10.29 6.87 -9.35
CA ALA A 16 -10.18 5.41 -9.46
C ALA A 16 -9.62 4.79 -8.17
N ILE A 17 -8.58 5.39 -7.60
CA ILE A 17 -7.97 4.94 -6.34
C ILE A 17 -8.99 4.98 -5.21
N THR A 18 -9.70 6.11 -5.08
CA THR A 18 -10.71 6.29 -4.03
C THR A 18 -11.83 5.25 -4.16
N SER A 19 -12.26 4.97 -5.39
CA SER A 19 -13.29 3.98 -5.66
C SER A 19 -12.86 2.56 -5.29
N VAL A 20 -11.64 2.17 -5.65
CA VAL A 20 -11.10 0.84 -5.30
C VAL A 20 -10.98 0.69 -3.78
N GLU A 21 -10.50 1.71 -3.09
CA GLU A 21 -10.39 1.69 -1.64
C GLU A 21 -11.76 1.48 -0.97
N ALA A 22 -12.77 2.20 -1.43
CA ALA A 22 -14.14 2.09 -0.90
C ALA A 22 -14.73 0.69 -1.13
N ASP A 23 -14.35 0.01 -2.20
CA ASP A 23 -14.79 -1.35 -2.48
C ASP A 23 -14.04 -2.40 -1.63
N CYS A 24 -12.88 -2.05 -1.09
CA CYS A 24 -12.02 -2.97 -0.36
C CYS A 24 -12.16 -2.88 1.15
N PHE A 25 -12.52 -1.72 1.70
CA PHE A 25 -12.51 -1.46 3.13
C PHE A 25 -13.81 -0.81 3.60
N PRO A 26 -14.25 -1.10 4.84
CA PRO A 26 -15.39 -0.38 5.43
C PRO A 26 -15.05 1.11 5.61
N PRO A 27 -16.06 1.99 5.66
CA PRO A 27 -15.83 3.44 5.76
C PRO A 27 -14.91 3.88 6.90
N ALA A 28 -14.95 3.16 8.03
CA ALA A 28 -14.09 3.49 9.19
C ALA A 28 -12.60 3.24 8.93
N GLU A 29 -12.27 2.41 7.94
CA GLU A 29 -10.89 2.04 7.62
C GLU A 29 -10.40 2.65 6.31
N ALA A 30 -11.32 2.94 5.38
CA ALA A 30 -10.95 3.45 4.06
C ALA A 30 -10.38 4.86 4.15
N ALA A 31 -9.28 5.10 3.43
CA ALA A 31 -8.75 6.44 3.30
C ALA A 31 -9.68 7.28 2.42
N THR A 32 -9.71 8.58 2.66
CA THR A 32 -10.56 9.51 1.93
C THR A 32 -9.89 10.01 0.65
N LYS A 33 -10.69 10.58 -0.25
CA LYS A 33 -10.19 11.21 -1.46
C LYS A 33 -9.16 12.32 -1.15
N GLU A 34 -9.43 13.11 -0.12
CA GLU A 34 -8.54 14.19 0.30
C GLU A 34 -7.21 13.65 0.81
N GLU A 35 -7.24 12.57 1.56
CA GLU A 35 -6.02 11.91 2.03
C GLU A 35 -5.21 11.35 0.86
N PHE A 36 -5.84 10.69 -0.10
CA PHE A 36 -5.16 10.19 -1.28
C PHE A 36 -4.56 11.31 -2.13
N ALA A 37 -5.27 12.43 -2.26
CA ALA A 37 -4.74 13.58 -2.99
C ALA A 37 -3.44 14.09 -2.37
N ARG A 38 -3.40 14.21 -1.04
CA ARG A 38 -2.20 14.62 -0.31
C ARG A 38 -1.06 13.60 -0.47
N ARG A 39 -1.38 12.30 -0.40
CA ARG A 39 -0.39 11.24 -0.56
C ARG A 39 0.23 11.24 -1.94
N ILE A 40 -0.57 11.36 -2.99
CA ILE A 40 -0.08 11.40 -4.37
C ILE A 40 0.84 12.60 -4.57
N LYS A 41 0.46 13.75 -4.03
CA LYS A 41 1.25 14.99 -4.13
C LYS A 41 2.59 14.85 -3.40
N ALA A 42 2.60 14.24 -2.22
CA ALA A 42 3.78 14.15 -1.37
C ALA A 42 4.71 13.00 -1.77
N TYR A 43 4.16 11.84 -2.17
CA TYR A 43 4.96 10.66 -2.46
C TYR A 43 4.32 9.75 -3.52
N GLY A 44 3.84 10.34 -4.61
CA GLY A 44 3.26 9.58 -5.73
C GLY A 44 4.20 8.51 -6.30
N THR A 45 5.52 8.66 -6.15
CA THR A 45 6.52 7.65 -6.55
C THR A 45 6.58 6.45 -5.61
N HIS A 46 5.86 6.50 -4.49
CA HIS A 46 5.69 5.38 -3.56
C HIS A 46 4.22 4.94 -3.52
N PHE A 47 3.57 5.07 -4.65
CA PHE A 47 2.18 4.74 -4.85
C PHE A 47 2.10 3.93 -6.15
N TRP A 48 2.00 2.61 -6.04
CA TRP A 48 2.11 1.68 -7.16
C TRP A 48 0.73 1.20 -7.58
N LEU A 49 0.45 1.30 -8.87
CA LEU A 49 -0.82 0.88 -9.46
C LEU A 49 -0.62 -0.31 -10.38
N LEU A 50 -1.50 -1.29 -10.29
CA LEU A 50 -1.60 -2.37 -11.26
C LEU A 50 -2.84 -2.10 -12.11
N CYS A 51 -2.64 -1.89 -13.39
CA CYS A 51 -3.69 -1.51 -14.32
C CYS A 51 -3.83 -2.52 -15.45
N GLU A 52 -5.07 -2.77 -15.85
CA GLU A 52 -5.38 -3.58 -17.02
C GLU A 52 -5.63 -2.64 -18.21
N LYS A 53 -4.90 -2.88 -19.30
CA LYS A 53 -5.08 -2.10 -20.53
C LYS A 53 -6.01 -2.81 -21.48
N GLY A 54 -6.99 -2.10 -22.02
CA GLY A 54 -7.95 -2.63 -22.97
C GLY A 54 -8.29 -1.60 -24.04
N TYR A 55 -9.22 -1.95 -24.92
CA TYR A 55 -9.66 -1.10 -26.01
C TYR A 55 -10.29 0.23 -25.54
N GLU A 56 -10.94 0.19 -24.39
CA GLU A 56 -11.62 1.35 -23.82
C GLU A 56 -10.74 2.15 -22.85
N GLY A 57 -9.44 1.85 -22.83
CA GLY A 57 -8.49 2.52 -21.96
C GLY A 57 -8.00 1.63 -20.82
N GLU A 58 -7.58 2.27 -19.76
CA GLU A 58 -6.91 1.64 -18.63
C GLU A 58 -7.88 1.49 -17.46
N LYS A 59 -7.84 0.33 -16.80
CA LYS A 59 -8.65 0.08 -15.60
C LYS A 59 -7.73 -0.24 -14.43
N LEU A 60 -7.91 0.48 -13.31
CA LEU A 60 -7.19 0.20 -12.08
C LEU A 60 -7.72 -1.08 -11.43
N ILE A 61 -6.83 -2.04 -11.18
CA ILE A 61 -7.15 -3.35 -10.61
C ILE A 61 -6.75 -3.43 -9.15
N ALA A 62 -5.55 -2.92 -8.83
CA ALA A 62 -4.98 -3.01 -7.49
C ALA A 62 -3.98 -1.89 -7.27
N PHE A 63 -3.74 -1.55 -6.01
CA PHE A 63 -2.70 -0.59 -5.67
C PHE A 63 -2.09 -0.86 -4.31
N VAL A 64 -0.87 -0.37 -4.13
CA VAL A 64 -0.14 -0.36 -2.87
C VAL A 64 0.40 1.05 -2.68
N ASP A 65 0.25 1.60 -1.48
CA ASP A 65 0.78 2.93 -1.18
C ASP A 65 1.35 3.03 0.23
N GLY A 66 2.29 3.94 0.40
CA GLY A 66 2.84 4.24 1.70
C GLY A 66 4.00 5.21 1.63
N MET A 67 4.22 5.95 2.72
CA MET A 67 5.34 6.89 2.80
C MET A 67 6.65 6.22 3.11
N VAL A 68 7.73 6.95 2.91
CA VAL A 68 9.07 6.58 3.39
C VAL A 68 9.38 7.43 4.60
N THR A 69 10.09 6.87 5.58
CA THR A 69 10.44 7.58 6.81
C THR A 69 11.66 6.93 7.46
N ASP A 70 12.35 7.69 8.30
CA ASP A 70 13.42 7.15 9.16
C ASP A 70 12.86 6.51 10.43
N LYS A 71 11.59 6.72 10.73
CA LYS A 71 10.96 6.11 11.90
C LYS A 71 10.79 4.61 11.67
N LYS A 72 11.11 3.84 12.71
CA LYS A 72 11.13 2.39 12.62
C LYS A 72 9.73 1.78 12.57
N ASP A 73 8.77 2.38 13.25
CA ASP A 73 7.43 1.80 13.39
C ASP A 73 6.37 2.63 12.68
N LEU A 74 5.35 1.94 12.15
CA LEU A 74 4.24 2.58 11.49
C LEU A 74 3.25 3.08 12.54
N THR A 75 2.87 4.37 12.45
CA THR A 75 1.95 5.01 13.38
C THR A 75 0.71 5.53 12.67
N ASP A 76 -0.40 5.68 13.39
CA ASP A 76 -1.65 6.19 12.83
C ASP A 76 -1.50 7.62 12.26
N GLU A 77 -0.63 8.41 12.86
CA GLU A 77 -0.37 9.79 12.39
C GLU A 77 0.09 9.81 10.93
N MET A 78 0.84 8.81 10.50
CA MET A 78 1.37 8.72 9.13
C MET A 78 0.26 8.60 8.09
N TYR A 79 -0.87 7.96 8.44
CA TYR A 79 -2.01 7.83 7.52
C TYR A 79 -2.63 9.20 7.20
N GLU A 80 -2.62 10.12 8.16
CA GLU A 80 -3.30 11.41 8.08
C GLU A 80 -2.41 12.54 7.60
N LYS A 81 -1.09 12.44 7.85
CA LYS A 81 -0.14 13.53 7.62
C LYS A 81 0.91 13.16 6.58
N ALA A 82 0.57 13.34 5.31
CA ALA A 82 1.47 13.04 4.19
C ALA A 82 2.78 13.84 4.27
N GLU A 83 2.78 14.99 4.94
CA GLU A 83 3.99 15.83 5.15
C GLU A 83 5.04 15.16 6.02
N LEU A 84 4.70 14.07 6.71
CA LEU A 84 5.68 13.28 7.47
C LEU A 84 6.60 12.44 6.58
N HIS A 85 6.29 12.37 5.28
CA HIS A 85 7.13 11.63 4.32
C HIS A 85 8.54 12.21 4.27
N GLU A 86 9.52 11.32 4.33
CA GLU A 86 10.94 11.64 4.23
C GLU A 86 11.54 10.84 3.09
N GLU A 87 11.73 11.45 1.92
CA GLU A 87 12.18 10.75 0.72
C GLU A 87 13.48 9.98 0.91
N GLY A 88 14.40 10.49 1.71
CA GLY A 88 15.66 9.81 2.04
C GLY A 88 15.57 8.81 3.19
N GLY A 89 14.37 8.49 3.68
CA GLY A 89 14.17 7.65 4.84
C GLY A 89 14.56 6.19 4.64
N ALA A 90 14.81 5.50 5.74
CA ALA A 90 15.27 4.11 5.76
C ALA A 90 14.15 3.10 5.49
N TRP A 91 12.91 3.41 5.86
CA TRP A 91 11.82 2.45 5.86
C TRP A 91 10.70 2.84 4.91
N GLN A 92 10.31 1.91 4.05
CA GLN A 92 9.10 2.02 3.24
C GLN A 92 7.92 1.54 4.08
N MET A 93 7.00 2.43 4.42
CA MET A 93 5.75 2.03 5.04
C MET A 93 4.75 1.60 3.97
N ILE A 94 3.87 0.67 4.29
CA ILE A 94 2.75 0.31 3.43
C ILE A 94 1.47 0.55 4.22
N PHE A 95 0.62 1.43 3.71
CA PHE A 95 -0.65 1.80 4.33
C PHE A 95 -1.80 0.93 3.87
N GLY A 96 -1.78 0.48 2.63
CA GLY A 96 -2.83 -0.33 2.08
C GLY A 96 -2.37 -1.18 0.91
N VAL A 97 -2.96 -2.36 0.82
CA VAL A 97 -2.86 -3.26 -0.32
C VAL A 97 -4.29 -3.55 -0.74
N SER A 98 -4.72 -2.97 -1.84
CA SER A 98 -6.11 -3.01 -2.27
C SER A 98 -6.23 -3.67 -3.64
N THR A 99 -7.12 -4.67 -3.76
CA THR A 99 -7.41 -5.32 -5.03
C THR A 99 -8.93 -5.35 -5.21
N LEU A 100 -9.41 -4.94 -6.38
CA LEU A 100 -10.83 -5.01 -6.69
C LEU A 100 -11.36 -6.41 -6.40
N PRO A 101 -12.50 -6.54 -5.71
CA PRO A 101 -13.03 -7.85 -5.34
C PRO A 101 -13.15 -8.84 -6.48
N ALA A 102 -13.57 -8.39 -7.67
CA ALA A 102 -13.72 -9.24 -8.85
C ALA A 102 -12.39 -9.80 -9.37
N TYR A 103 -11.28 -9.20 -8.99
CA TYR A 103 -9.93 -9.60 -9.45
C TYR A 103 -9.12 -10.32 -8.39
N ARG A 104 -9.69 -10.58 -7.23
CA ARG A 104 -9.03 -11.31 -6.15
C ARG A 104 -8.81 -12.77 -6.54
N ARG A 105 -7.84 -13.43 -5.84
CA ARG A 105 -7.48 -14.84 -6.04
C ARG A 105 -6.88 -15.14 -7.42
N ASN A 106 -6.31 -14.12 -8.07
CA ASN A 106 -5.62 -14.26 -9.36
C ASN A 106 -4.12 -13.95 -9.24
N GLY A 107 -3.61 -13.75 -8.03
CA GLY A 107 -2.21 -13.45 -7.80
C GLY A 107 -1.79 -12.01 -8.10
N TYR A 108 -2.72 -11.11 -8.33
CA TYR A 108 -2.39 -9.72 -8.65
C TYR A 108 -1.79 -8.97 -7.47
N ALA A 109 -2.34 -9.14 -6.28
CA ALA A 109 -1.79 -8.52 -5.07
C ALA A 109 -0.36 -9.02 -4.82
N GLU A 110 -0.13 -10.30 -4.94
CA GLU A 110 1.20 -10.88 -4.77
C GLU A 110 2.19 -10.28 -5.77
N LYS A 111 1.81 -10.21 -7.03
CA LYS A 111 2.64 -9.63 -8.09
C LYS A 111 3.03 -8.18 -7.75
N LEU A 112 2.05 -7.41 -7.30
CA LEU A 112 2.28 -6.01 -6.95
C LEU A 112 3.15 -5.87 -5.70
N ILE A 113 2.91 -6.68 -4.67
CA ILE A 113 3.74 -6.67 -3.45
C ILE A 113 5.19 -7.02 -3.77
N ARG A 114 5.43 -8.02 -4.61
CA ARG A 114 6.79 -8.39 -5.01
C ARG A 114 7.48 -7.27 -5.79
N TYR A 115 6.73 -6.55 -6.62
CA TYR A 115 7.25 -5.39 -7.31
C TYR A 115 7.67 -4.29 -6.33
N VAL A 116 6.83 -4.01 -5.34
CA VAL A 116 7.13 -3.01 -4.30
C VAL A 116 8.37 -3.39 -3.50
N ILE A 117 8.50 -4.66 -3.15
CA ILE A 117 9.68 -5.17 -2.44
C ILE A 117 10.94 -4.93 -3.27
N ASN A 118 10.91 -5.30 -4.54
CA ASN A 118 12.06 -5.11 -5.43
C ASN A 118 12.40 -3.65 -5.63
N ASP A 119 11.39 -2.79 -5.75
CA ASP A 119 11.57 -1.35 -5.91
C ASP A 119 12.20 -0.72 -4.65
N ALA A 120 11.71 -1.09 -3.46
CA ALA A 120 12.27 -0.61 -2.20
C ALA A 120 13.73 -1.06 -2.03
N ARG A 121 14.07 -2.30 -2.41
CA ARG A 121 15.45 -2.77 -2.41
C ARG A 121 16.33 -1.97 -3.36
N ALA A 122 15.83 -1.69 -4.56
CA ALA A 122 16.56 -0.92 -5.56
C ALA A 122 16.81 0.52 -5.10
N GLN A 123 15.96 1.04 -4.21
CA GLN A 123 16.11 2.37 -3.61
C GLN A 123 17.02 2.36 -2.38
N ASP A 124 17.60 1.22 -2.04
CA ASP A 124 18.47 1.05 -0.86
C ASP A 124 17.77 1.31 0.49
N ARG A 125 16.46 1.06 0.57
CA ARG A 125 15.75 1.12 1.84
C ARG A 125 16.23 -0.01 2.76
N THR A 126 16.14 0.19 4.07
CA THR A 126 16.46 -0.83 5.06
C THR A 126 15.44 -1.95 5.06
N GLY A 127 14.19 -1.63 4.77
CA GLY A 127 13.13 -2.61 4.71
C GLY A 127 11.76 -1.98 4.56
N ILE A 128 10.74 -2.81 4.79
CA ILE A 128 9.33 -2.44 4.64
C ILE A 128 8.58 -2.77 5.93
N VAL A 129 7.67 -1.88 6.33
CA VAL A 129 6.82 -2.06 7.51
C VAL A 129 5.37 -1.88 7.11
N LEU A 130 4.52 -2.78 7.58
CA LEU A 130 3.07 -2.66 7.40
C LEU A 130 2.34 -3.13 8.65
N THR A 131 1.05 -2.83 8.74
CA THR A 131 0.17 -3.43 9.73
C THR A 131 -0.93 -4.18 9.01
N CYS A 132 -1.38 -5.29 9.60
CA CYS A 132 -2.44 -6.09 9.03
C CYS A 132 -3.31 -6.70 10.13
N LYS A 133 -4.49 -7.14 9.74
CA LYS A 133 -5.37 -7.91 10.63
C LYS A 133 -4.85 -9.34 10.74
N GLU A 134 -5.19 -10.03 11.84
CA GLU A 134 -4.70 -11.37 12.15
C GLU A 134 -4.80 -12.36 10.97
N PRO A 135 -5.91 -12.47 10.24
CA PRO A 135 -6.02 -13.43 9.15
C PRO A 135 -4.99 -13.24 8.02
N LEU A 136 -4.36 -12.07 7.92
CA LEU A 136 -3.39 -11.76 6.86
C LEU A 136 -1.94 -11.97 7.28
N ILE A 137 -1.67 -12.26 8.56
CA ILE A 137 -0.30 -12.46 9.05
C ILE A 137 0.42 -13.52 8.22
N HIS A 138 -0.21 -14.67 8.03
CA HIS A 138 0.36 -15.79 7.30
C HIS A 138 0.65 -15.43 5.84
N TYR A 139 -0.25 -14.66 5.25
CA TYR A 139 -0.09 -14.18 3.88
C TYR A 139 1.19 -13.35 3.72
N TYR A 140 1.43 -12.41 4.64
CA TYR A 140 2.62 -11.55 4.57
C TYR A 140 3.90 -12.30 4.97
N GLU A 141 3.81 -13.30 5.85
CA GLU A 141 4.97 -14.14 6.20
C GLU A 141 5.55 -14.84 4.96
N LYS A 142 4.73 -15.17 4.00
CA LYS A 142 5.17 -15.79 2.75
C LYS A 142 6.18 -14.94 1.98
N PHE A 143 6.12 -13.61 2.14
CA PHE A 143 7.08 -12.69 1.50
C PHE A 143 8.34 -12.45 2.32
N GLY A 144 8.40 -13.01 3.52
CA GLY A 144 9.52 -12.81 4.43
C GLY A 144 9.26 -11.82 5.54
N PHE A 145 8.06 -11.24 5.62
CA PHE A 145 7.69 -10.37 6.74
C PHE A 145 7.64 -11.15 8.04
N GLN A 146 8.16 -10.56 9.10
CA GLN A 146 8.13 -11.12 10.44
C GLN A 146 7.11 -10.37 11.30
N LYS A 147 6.28 -11.12 12.02
CA LYS A 147 5.30 -10.56 12.95
C LYS A 147 6.02 -9.96 14.16
N GLU A 148 5.70 -8.70 14.48
CA GLU A 148 6.28 -8.01 15.63
C GLU A 148 5.28 -7.79 16.77
N GLY A 149 4.08 -8.37 16.68
CA GLY A 149 3.07 -8.28 17.71
C GLY A 149 1.99 -7.25 17.41
N ILE A 150 1.16 -7.01 18.41
CA ILE A 150 0.04 -6.06 18.28
C ILE A 150 0.59 -4.65 18.15
N SER A 151 0.17 -3.95 17.08
CA SER A 151 0.51 -2.56 16.84
C SER A 151 -0.26 -1.64 17.80
N GLU A 152 0.29 -0.45 18.04
CA GLU A 152 -0.43 0.61 18.76
C GLU A 152 -1.53 1.24 17.92
N SER A 153 -1.62 0.90 16.62
CA SER A 153 -2.65 1.42 15.74
C SER A 153 -4.04 1.04 16.22
N VAL A 154 -4.93 2.02 16.19
CA VAL A 154 -6.37 1.82 16.49
C VAL A 154 -7.22 2.19 15.29
N HIS A 155 -6.62 2.23 14.10
CA HIS A 155 -7.27 2.61 12.85
C HIS A 155 -8.56 1.82 12.63
N GLY A 156 -9.68 2.53 12.43
CA GLY A 156 -10.99 1.92 12.22
C GLY A 156 -11.50 1.10 13.41
N GLY A 157 -10.89 1.22 14.60
CA GLY A 157 -11.28 0.46 15.79
C GLY A 157 -10.90 -1.01 15.75
N ALA A 158 -10.07 -1.43 14.79
CA ALA A 158 -9.63 -2.81 14.63
C ALA A 158 -8.31 -3.08 15.37
N THR A 159 -7.99 -4.36 15.58
CA THR A 159 -6.69 -4.77 16.09
C THR A 159 -5.75 -5.02 14.92
N TRP A 160 -4.59 -4.38 14.96
CA TRP A 160 -3.59 -4.45 13.90
C TRP A 160 -2.29 -5.06 14.42
N TYR A 161 -1.65 -5.87 13.59
CA TYR A 161 -0.35 -6.49 13.88
C TYR A 161 0.70 -5.88 12.99
N GLN A 162 1.83 -5.46 13.59
CA GLN A 162 2.94 -4.92 12.82
C GLN A 162 3.77 -6.05 12.22
N MET A 163 4.09 -5.90 10.95
CA MET A 163 4.91 -6.84 10.19
C MET A 163 6.09 -6.08 9.59
N ARG A 164 7.27 -6.67 9.64
CA ARG A 164 8.51 -6.04 9.12
C ARG A 164 9.26 -6.99 8.21
N LEU A 165 9.69 -6.47 7.08
CA LEU A 165 10.63 -7.15 6.18
C LEU A 165 11.91 -6.33 6.16
N THR A 166 12.98 -6.89 6.68
CA THR A 166 14.31 -6.24 6.69
C THR A 166 15.16 -6.83 5.57
N PHE A 167 15.71 -5.96 4.76
CA PHE A 167 16.53 -6.37 3.61
C PHE A 167 17.94 -6.77 4.01
#